data_0480f88d02f59c3fabd0ced5874885ad
#
_entry.id   0480f88d02f59c3fabd0ced5874885ad
#
_cell.length_a   1.000
_cell.length_b   1.000
_cell.length_c   1.000
_cell.angle_alpha   90.00
_cell.angle_beta   90.00
_cell.angle_gamma   90.00
#
_symmetry.space_group_name_H-M   'P 1'
#
loop_
_entity.id
_entity.type
_entity.pdbx_description
1 polymer ?
#
loop_
_entity_poly.entity_id
_entity_poly.type
_entity_poly.pdbx_seq_one_letter_code
_entity_poly.pdbx_strand_id
1 'polypeptide(L)'
;MVFIYDELARNKENKLVTDVLILDFSKAFDTVCHTKLLFKLQKLGIRSSFLSWIGEFLNNRKQFVVVDGVCSKTCNVVSGVPQGSVLGPLLFLLYINDLPQHLESQCRLFADDAVIYNTRNNNLVLSKDLQTLEKWSQNWQLSFNPAKCSVLSIGEKDSTQSYYLCNTKMQNVNTHSYLGVELSYILKFDKYIDKITSKANRLIGMLSRVLKHADTKTKLIAYKTLVRSNLEYVCQVWDPYLKNNIKKLEKIQNKSLNFIYRNKSHTSYSKL
;
A
#
# COMPACT_ATOMS: atom_id res chain seq x y z
N MET A 1 -4.55 -7.46 -0.48
CA MET A 1 -5.67 -6.75 0.17
C MET A 1 -6.90 -7.65 0.38
N VAL A 2 -7.47 -8.28 -0.66
CA VAL A 2 -8.69 -9.13 -0.54
C VAL A 2 -8.52 -10.24 0.51
N PHE A 3 -7.46 -11.03 0.43
CA PHE A 3 -7.21 -12.13 1.38
C PHE A 3 -7.09 -11.66 2.85
N ILE A 4 -6.39 -10.53 3.09
CA ILE A 4 -6.29 -9.98 4.45
C ILE A 4 -7.69 -9.57 4.93
N TYR A 5 -8.44 -8.84 4.11
CA TYR A 5 -9.75 -8.35 4.49
C TYR A 5 -10.74 -9.49 4.80
N ASP A 6 -10.77 -10.53 3.96
CA ASP A 6 -11.62 -11.69 4.15
C ASP A 6 -11.32 -12.41 5.48
N GLU A 7 -10.04 -12.60 5.80
CA GLU A 7 -9.62 -13.22 7.06
C GLU A 7 -9.97 -12.35 8.29
N LEU A 8 -9.72 -11.03 8.21
CA LEU A 8 -10.09 -10.09 9.27
C LEU A 8 -11.61 -10.02 9.48
N ALA A 9 -12.39 -10.08 8.39
CA ALA A 9 -13.85 -10.08 8.44
C ALA A 9 -14.38 -11.36 9.10
N ARG A 10 -13.88 -12.53 8.71
CA ARG A 10 -14.24 -13.82 9.33
C ARG A 10 -13.90 -13.85 10.83
N ASN A 11 -12.72 -13.39 11.21
CA ASN A 11 -12.33 -13.33 12.61
C ASN A 11 -13.30 -12.44 13.40
N LYS A 12 -13.66 -11.29 12.84
CA LYS A 12 -14.61 -10.37 13.47
C LYS A 12 -16.02 -10.96 13.59
N GLU A 13 -16.51 -11.67 12.56
CA GLU A 13 -17.79 -12.39 12.60
C GLU A 13 -17.81 -13.42 13.74
N ASN A 14 -16.67 -14.09 13.95
CA ASN A 14 -16.46 -15.03 15.06
C ASN A 14 -16.22 -14.32 16.41
N LYS A 15 -16.39 -12.99 16.49
CA LYS A 15 -16.16 -12.17 17.69
C LYS A 15 -14.73 -12.24 18.23
N LEU A 16 -13.77 -12.55 17.36
CA LEU A 16 -12.36 -12.56 17.69
C LEU A 16 -11.77 -11.16 17.43
N VAL A 17 -11.05 -10.62 18.40
CA VAL A 17 -10.24 -9.42 18.19
C VAL A 17 -8.95 -9.81 17.50
N THR A 18 -8.61 -9.14 16.41
CA THR A 18 -7.37 -9.37 15.66
C THR A 18 -6.51 -8.12 15.71
N ASP A 19 -5.29 -8.25 16.23
CA ASP A 19 -4.32 -7.16 16.20
C ASP A 19 -3.52 -7.23 14.90
N VAL A 20 -3.51 -6.11 14.18
CA VAL A 20 -2.83 -5.91 12.90
C VAL A 20 -1.70 -4.92 13.14
N LEU A 21 -0.47 -5.38 13.02
CA LEU A 21 0.73 -4.54 13.13
C LEU A 21 1.15 -4.13 11.73
N ILE A 22 1.16 -2.84 11.47
CA ILE A 22 1.56 -2.25 10.21
C ILE A 22 2.96 -1.71 10.39
N LEU A 23 3.88 -2.22 9.60
CA LEU A 23 5.32 -1.98 9.72
C LEU A 23 5.81 -1.17 8.52
N ASP A 24 6.63 -0.16 8.77
CA ASP A 24 7.25 0.71 7.78
C ASP A 24 8.77 0.56 7.88
N PHE A 25 9.45 0.36 6.74
CA PHE A 25 10.91 0.34 6.70
C PHE A 25 11.47 1.73 6.47
N SER A 26 12.59 2.04 7.10
CA SER A 26 13.31 3.29 6.89
C SER A 26 14.03 3.27 5.55
N LYS A 27 13.58 4.07 4.55
CA LYS A 27 14.23 4.17 3.23
C LYS A 27 14.52 2.80 2.60
N ALA A 28 13.53 1.91 2.60
CA ALA A 28 13.63 0.51 2.24
C ALA A 28 14.51 0.23 1.01
N PHE A 29 14.21 0.91 -0.12
CA PHE A 29 14.94 0.74 -1.38
C PHE A 29 16.37 1.28 -1.34
N ASP A 30 16.67 2.28 -0.52
CA ASP A 30 17.98 2.96 -0.47
C ASP A 30 18.95 2.28 0.49
N THR A 31 18.45 1.43 1.41
CA THR A 31 19.25 0.81 2.47
C THR A 31 19.62 -0.64 2.22
N VAL A 32 19.18 -1.25 1.12
CA VAL A 32 19.51 -2.63 0.76
C VAL A 32 21.05 -2.80 0.67
N CYS A 33 21.61 -3.67 1.51
CA CYS A 33 23.03 -3.98 1.51
C CYS A 33 23.39 -4.87 0.30
N HIS A 34 24.25 -4.39 -0.60
CA HIS A 34 24.61 -5.08 -1.86
C HIS A 34 25.21 -6.46 -1.61
N THR A 35 26.16 -6.59 -0.67
CA THR A 35 26.81 -7.87 -0.36
C THR A 35 25.81 -8.91 0.18
N LYS A 36 24.89 -8.49 1.04
CA LYS A 36 23.83 -9.36 1.60
C LYS A 36 22.78 -9.74 0.55
N LEU A 37 22.45 -8.81 -0.35
CA LEU A 37 21.57 -9.10 -1.48
C LEU A 37 22.19 -10.14 -2.40
N LEU A 38 23.44 -9.97 -2.81
CA LEU A 38 24.14 -10.94 -3.65
C LEU A 38 24.25 -12.31 -2.97
N PHE A 39 24.48 -12.35 -1.67
CA PHE A 39 24.46 -13.58 -0.89
C PHE A 39 23.09 -14.30 -0.95
N LYS A 40 21.98 -13.55 -0.75
CA LYS A 40 20.62 -14.11 -0.89
C LYS A 40 20.36 -14.65 -2.29
N LEU A 41 20.73 -13.89 -3.32
CA LEU A 41 20.55 -14.30 -4.71
C LEU A 41 21.32 -15.59 -5.03
N GLN A 42 22.54 -15.71 -4.51
CA GLN A 42 23.33 -16.94 -4.61
C GLN A 42 22.64 -18.14 -3.95
N LYS A 43 22.10 -17.93 -2.74
CA LYS A 43 21.32 -18.96 -2.02
C LYS A 43 20.04 -19.37 -2.73
N LEU A 44 19.43 -18.48 -3.49
CA LEU A 44 18.27 -18.75 -4.36
C LEU A 44 18.65 -19.46 -5.67
N GLY A 45 19.93 -19.82 -5.86
CA GLY A 45 20.39 -20.59 -7.00
C GLY A 45 20.68 -19.75 -8.26
N ILE A 46 20.82 -18.44 -8.13
CA ILE A 46 21.20 -17.59 -9.27
C ILE A 46 22.63 -17.91 -9.71
N ARG A 47 22.82 -18.18 -11.00
CA ARG A 47 24.10 -18.58 -11.60
C ARG A 47 25.15 -17.46 -11.42
N SER A 48 26.42 -17.88 -11.27
CA SER A 48 27.56 -16.97 -11.01
C SER A 48 27.71 -15.84 -12.02
N SER A 49 27.55 -16.10 -13.33
CA SER A 49 27.62 -15.08 -14.38
C SER A 49 26.54 -14.00 -14.24
N PHE A 50 25.31 -14.40 -13.91
CA PHE A 50 24.21 -13.47 -13.71
C PHE A 50 24.35 -12.72 -12.36
N LEU A 51 24.85 -13.40 -11.34
CA LEU A 51 25.16 -12.78 -10.06
C LEU A 51 26.24 -11.70 -10.17
N SER A 52 27.31 -11.96 -10.97
CA SER A 52 28.34 -10.97 -11.27
C SER A 52 27.75 -9.76 -11.99
N TRP A 53 26.90 -10.00 -12.99
CA TRP A 53 26.23 -8.92 -13.71
C TRP A 53 25.34 -8.06 -12.80
N ILE A 54 24.57 -8.66 -11.87
CA ILE A 54 23.81 -7.91 -10.86
C ILE A 54 24.75 -7.11 -9.96
N GLY A 55 25.87 -7.71 -9.56
CA GLY A 55 26.90 -7.02 -8.76
C GLY A 55 27.42 -5.76 -9.47
N GLU A 56 27.74 -5.85 -10.75
CA GLU A 56 28.15 -4.72 -11.58
C GLU A 56 27.04 -3.65 -11.73
N PHE A 57 25.82 -4.09 -11.92
CA PHE A 57 24.66 -3.20 -11.97
C PHE A 57 24.45 -2.39 -10.67
N LEU A 58 24.79 -2.94 -9.53
CA LEU A 58 24.65 -2.28 -8.22
C LEU A 58 25.86 -1.43 -7.85
N ASN A 59 27.06 -1.86 -8.22
CA ASN A 59 28.31 -1.21 -7.86
C ASN A 59 28.65 -0.02 -8.78
N ASN A 60 29.64 0.77 -8.35
CA ASN A 60 30.20 1.90 -9.10
C ASN A 60 29.19 2.97 -9.52
N ARG A 61 28.00 2.99 -8.91
CA ARG A 61 27.00 4.03 -9.16
C ARG A 61 27.36 5.32 -8.44
N LYS A 62 27.05 6.42 -9.09
CA LYS A 62 27.23 7.77 -8.56
C LYS A 62 25.92 8.54 -8.64
N GLN A 63 25.70 9.43 -7.69
CA GLN A 63 24.52 10.30 -7.67
C GLN A 63 24.92 11.74 -7.37
N PHE A 64 24.14 12.66 -7.87
CA PHE A 64 24.17 14.08 -7.56
C PHE A 64 22.75 14.65 -7.59
N VAL A 65 22.54 15.77 -6.95
CA VAL A 65 21.24 16.46 -6.88
C VAL A 65 21.32 17.71 -7.75
N VAL A 66 20.26 17.99 -8.50
CA VAL A 66 20.11 19.22 -9.29
C VAL A 66 18.97 20.06 -8.68
N VAL A 67 19.28 21.31 -8.32
CA VAL A 67 18.31 22.29 -7.83
C VAL A 67 18.50 23.55 -8.64
N ASP A 68 17.46 24.04 -9.31
CA ASP A 68 17.48 25.23 -10.15
C ASP A 68 18.63 25.26 -11.18
N GLY A 69 18.95 24.10 -11.76
CA GLY A 69 20.02 23.95 -12.76
C GLY A 69 21.43 23.84 -12.17
N VAL A 70 21.59 23.93 -10.86
CA VAL A 70 22.90 23.78 -10.16
C VAL A 70 23.04 22.36 -9.66
N CYS A 71 24.19 21.70 -10.01
CA CYS A 71 24.49 20.35 -9.60
C CYS A 71 25.25 20.34 -8.27
N SER A 72 24.91 19.42 -7.36
CA SER A 72 25.69 19.12 -6.17
C SER A 72 27.00 18.39 -6.52
N LYS A 73 27.89 18.22 -5.53
CA LYS A 73 29.01 17.28 -5.66
C LYS A 73 28.49 15.86 -5.88
N THR A 74 29.18 15.10 -6.72
CA THR A 74 28.89 13.70 -6.98
C THR A 74 29.28 12.84 -5.79
N CYS A 75 28.39 11.96 -5.33
CA CYS A 75 28.63 10.99 -4.26
C CYS A 75 28.48 9.55 -4.78
N ASN A 76 29.27 8.63 -4.22
CA ASN A 76 29.14 7.21 -4.52
C ASN A 76 27.89 6.63 -3.84
N VAL A 77 27.21 5.72 -4.53
CA VAL A 77 26.07 4.96 -3.99
C VAL A 77 26.60 3.63 -3.47
N VAL A 78 26.60 3.46 -2.14
CA VAL A 78 27.17 2.29 -1.46
C VAL A 78 26.11 1.27 -1.01
N SER A 79 24.84 1.60 -1.11
CA SER A 79 23.71 0.75 -0.74
C SER A 79 22.49 1.07 -1.61
N GLY A 80 21.46 0.25 -1.47
CA GLY A 80 20.18 0.45 -2.13
C GLY A 80 20.12 -0.09 -3.56
N VAL A 81 18.89 -0.31 -3.99
CA VAL A 81 18.55 -0.74 -5.36
C VAL A 81 18.10 0.47 -6.18
N PRO A 82 18.44 0.55 -7.50
CA PRO A 82 18.10 1.72 -8.31
C PRO A 82 16.60 1.92 -8.44
N GLN A 83 16.08 3.00 -7.87
CA GLN A 83 14.70 3.43 -8.06
C GLN A 83 14.50 3.90 -9.52
N GLY A 84 13.34 3.56 -10.11
CA GLY A 84 13.06 3.85 -11.53
C GLY A 84 13.63 2.82 -12.51
N SER A 85 14.37 1.81 -12.05
CA SER A 85 14.77 0.65 -12.86
C SER A 85 13.74 -0.49 -12.76
N VAL A 86 13.72 -1.37 -13.75
CA VAL A 86 12.86 -2.58 -13.72
C VAL A 86 13.36 -3.60 -12.68
N LEU A 87 14.67 -3.68 -12.49
CA LEU A 87 15.30 -4.63 -11.56
C LEU A 87 15.23 -4.20 -10.10
N GLY A 88 15.23 -2.90 -9.81
CA GLY A 88 15.24 -2.39 -8.43
C GLY A 88 14.13 -3.00 -7.56
N PRO A 89 12.86 -2.90 -7.95
CA PRO A 89 11.76 -3.51 -7.20
C PRO A 89 11.89 -5.03 -7.06
N LEU A 90 12.30 -5.74 -8.13
CA LEU A 90 12.49 -7.19 -8.09
C LEU A 90 13.59 -7.59 -7.09
N LEU A 91 14.73 -6.91 -7.13
CA LEU A 91 15.84 -7.17 -6.20
C LEU A 91 15.44 -6.90 -4.75
N PHE A 92 14.66 -5.86 -4.50
CA PHE A 92 14.11 -5.58 -3.18
C PHE A 92 13.16 -6.69 -2.70
N LEU A 93 12.24 -7.15 -3.56
CA LEU A 93 11.34 -8.27 -3.22
C LEU A 93 12.12 -9.53 -2.87
N LEU A 94 13.16 -9.87 -3.65
CA LEU A 94 14.03 -11.03 -3.36
C LEU A 94 14.78 -10.85 -2.04
N TYR A 95 15.11 -9.59 -1.67
CA TYR A 95 15.80 -9.29 -0.41
C TYR A 95 14.94 -9.52 0.82
N ILE A 96 13.63 -9.24 0.77
CA ILE A 96 12.73 -9.36 1.93
C ILE A 96 11.90 -10.65 1.94
N ASN A 97 11.95 -11.46 0.89
CA ASN A 97 11.03 -12.59 0.68
C ASN A 97 11.09 -13.68 1.76
N ASP A 98 12.18 -13.80 2.49
CA ASP A 98 12.35 -14.76 3.58
C ASP A 98 11.73 -14.31 4.93
N LEU A 99 11.38 -13.02 5.06
CA LEU A 99 10.87 -12.44 6.30
C LEU A 99 9.63 -13.20 6.85
N PRO A 100 8.60 -13.54 6.04
CA PRO A 100 7.43 -14.27 6.56
C PRO A 100 7.75 -15.66 7.10
N GLN A 101 8.83 -16.30 6.62
CA GLN A 101 9.21 -17.66 7.02
C GLN A 101 9.72 -17.76 8.47
N HIS A 102 10.06 -16.63 9.07
CA HIS A 102 10.56 -16.53 10.44
C HIS A 102 9.48 -16.23 11.48
N LEU A 103 8.23 -16.06 11.05
CA LEU A 103 7.13 -15.60 11.89
C LEU A 103 6.10 -16.70 12.13
N GLU A 104 5.54 -16.73 13.34
CA GLU A 104 4.42 -17.60 13.69
C GLU A 104 3.07 -16.98 13.26
N SER A 105 2.97 -15.63 13.24
CA SER A 105 1.78 -14.89 12.81
C SER A 105 1.65 -14.83 11.29
N GLN A 106 0.46 -14.52 10.82
CA GLN A 106 0.25 -14.24 9.41
C GLN A 106 1.02 -12.98 9.00
N CYS A 107 1.80 -13.08 7.93
CA CYS A 107 2.56 -11.98 7.37
C CYS A 107 2.19 -11.75 5.91
N ARG A 108 2.02 -10.48 5.52
CA ARG A 108 1.80 -10.09 4.13
C ARG A 108 2.74 -8.94 3.78
N LEU A 109 3.43 -9.10 2.67
CA LEU A 109 4.36 -8.12 2.11
C LEU A 109 3.80 -7.55 0.82
N PHE A 110 3.93 -6.25 0.64
CA PHE A 110 3.67 -5.56 -0.63
C PHE A 110 4.72 -4.47 -0.81
N ALA A 111 5.75 -4.75 -1.61
CA ALA A 111 6.97 -3.95 -1.69
C ALA A 111 7.54 -3.72 -0.27
N ASP A 112 7.67 -2.47 0.15
CA ASP A 112 8.14 -2.08 1.49
C ASP A 112 7.04 -2.07 2.57
N ASP A 113 5.76 -2.19 2.19
CA ASP A 113 4.67 -2.35 3.15
C ASP A 113 4.65 -3.76 3.71
N ALA A 114 4.83 -3.90 5.02
CA ALA A 114 4.74 -5.18 5.72
C ALA A 114 3.63 -5.13 6.78
N VAL A 115 2.78 -6.16 6.79
CA VAL A 115 1.72 -6.30 7.78
C VAL A 115 1.80 -7.69 8.41
N ILE A 116 1.82 -7.74 9.74
CA ILE A 116 1.68 -8.97 10.49
C ILE A 116 0.43 -8.90 11.35
N TYR A 117 -0.30 -10.00 11.47
CA TYR A 117 -1.53 -10.03 12.25
C TYR A 117 -1.79 -11.41 12.87
N ASN A 118 -2.44 -11.38 14.02
CA ASN A 118 -2.89 -12.59 14.71
C ASN A 118 -4.12 -12.25 15.58
N THR A 119 -4.91 -13.27 15.90
CA THR A 119 -5.99 -13.14 16.89
C THR A 119 -5.42 -12.95 18.29
N ARG A 120 -6.08 -12.14 19.10
CA ARG A 120 -5.61 -11.81 20.46
C ARG A 120 -5.61 -12.99 21.44
N ASN A 121 -6.21 -14.12 21.10
CA ASN A 121 -6.18 -15.32 21.95
C ASN A 121 -4.76 -15.80 22.28
N ASN A 122 -3.76 -15.31 21.53
CA ASN A 122 -2.34 -15.63 21.75
C ASN A 122 -1.47 -14.34 21.68
N ASN A 123 -1.63 -13.46 22.68
CA ASN A 123 -0.95 -12.15 22.72
C ASN A 123 0.58 -12.22 22.68
N LEU A 124 1.17 -13.37 23.10
CA LEU A 124 2.62 -13.52 23.14
C LEU A 124 3.24 -13.74 21.76
N VAL A 125 2.48 -14.26 20.79
CA VAL A 125 2.99 -14.59 19.46
C VAL A 125 3.44 -13.33 18.73
N LEU A 126 2.59 -12.29 18.63
CA LEU A 126 2.96 -11.04 17.97
C LEU A 126 4.17 -10.35 18.62
N SER A 127 4.28 -10.43 19.96
CA SER A 127 5.43 -9.88 20.67
C SER A 127 6.73 -10.63 20.38
N LYS A 128 6.67 -11.97 20.27
CA LYS A 128 7.82 -12.80 19.84
C LYS A 128 8.20 -12.52 18.40
N ASP A 129 7.20 -12.39 17.54
CA ASP A 129 7.42 -12.08 16.13
C ASP A 129 8.11 -10.72 15.96
N LEU A 130 7.73 -9.70 16.74
CA LEU A 130 8.42 -8.40 16.73
C LEU A 130 9.90 -8.55 17.11
N GLN A 131 10.23 -9.34 18.14
CA GLN A 131 11.63 -9.60 18.50
C GLN A 131 12.38 -10.35 17.39
N THR A 132 11.72 -11.28 16.71
CA THR A 132 12.29 -11.99 15.55
C THR A 132 12.52 -11.03 14.38
N LEU A 133 11.59 -10.11 14.12
CA LEU A 133 11.74 -9.07 13.12
C LEU A 133 12.89 -8.11 13.42
N GLU A 134 13.09 -7.73 14.69
CA GLU A 134 14.25 -6.92 15.10
C GLU A 134 15.57 -7.61 14.80
N LYS A 135 15.69 -8.90 15.15
CA LYS A 135 16.89 -9.70 14.83
C LYS A 135 17.09 -9.84 13.32
N TRP A 136 16.02 -10.11 12.59
CA TRP A 136 16.06 -10.16 11.12
C TRP A 136 16.51 -8.84 10.52
N SER A 137 15.95 -7.72 10.98
CA SER A 137 16.30 -6.35 10.59
C SER A 137 17.79 -6.05 10.79
N GLN A 138 18.33 -6.39 11.96
CA GLN A 138 19.75 -6.24 12.28
C GLN A 138 20.63 -7.11 11.36
N ASN A 139 20.26 -8.37 11.18
CA ASN A 139 20.97 -9.32 10.33
C ASN A 139 21.03 -8.87 8.86
N TRP A 140 19.94 -8.31 8.35
CA TRP A 140 19.86 -7.87 6.96
C TRP A 140 20.11 -6.37 6.77
N GLN A 141 20.42 -5.61 7.83
CA GLN A 141 20.67 -4.17 7.79
C GLN A 141 19.53 -3.38 7.13
N LEU A 142 18.30 -3.80 7.37
CA LEU A 142 17.08 -3.15 6.88
C LEU A 142 16.26 -2.67 8.07
N SER A 143 16.42 -1.40 8.46
CA SER A 143 15.83 -0.86 9.68
C SER A 143 14.34 -0.53 9.52
N PHE A 144 13.56 -0.83 10.55
CA PHE A 144 12.19 -0.32 10.66
C PHE A 144 12.17 1.16 11.06
N ASN A 145 11.05 1.82 10.79
CA ASN A 145 10.75 3.17 11.26
C ASN A 145 9.65 3.11 12.34
N PRO A 146 9.99 2.97 13.63
CA PRO A 146 8.99 2.77 14.68
C PRO A 146 7.96 3.88 14.79
N ALA A 147 8.34 5.12 14.42
CA ALA A 147 7.43 6.28 14.47
C ALA A 147 6.28 6.20 13.45
N LYS A 148 6.46 5.43 12.36
CA LYS A 148 5.44 5.19 11.34
C LYS A 148 4.72 3.85 11.52
N CYS A 149 5.27 2.96 12.34
CA CYS A 149 4.64 1.69 12.64
C CYS A 149 3.42 1.91 13.55
N SER A 150 2.34 1.17 13.30
CA SER A 150 1.11 1.31 14.06
C SER A 150 0.40 -0.02 14.30
N VAL A 151 -0.48 -0.03 15.28
CA VAL A 151 -1.33 -1.16 15.67
C VAL A 151 -2.78 -0.81 15.41
N LEU A 152 -3.48 -1.64 14.65
CA LEU A 152 -4.92 -1.55 14.41
C LEU A 152 -5.60 -2.80 14.97
N SER A 153 -6.39 -2.65 16.03
CA SER A 153 -7.13 -3.76 16.65
C SER A 153 -8.52 -3.88 16.01
N ILE A 154 -8.69 -4.89 15.16
CA ILE A 154 -9.99 -5.16 14.50
C ILE A 154 -10.93 -5.81 15.52
N GLY A 155 -12.12 -5.21 15.67
CA GLY A 155 -13.14 -5.64 16.63
C GLY A 155 -13.13 -4.89 17.95
N GLU A 156 -12.10 -4.07 18.23
CA GLU A 156 -12.01 -3.29 19.47
C GLU A 156 -11.62 -1.84 19.17
N LYS A 157 -12.36 -0.92 19.76
CA LYS A 157 -12.07 0.51 19.69
C LYS A 157 -11.15 0.91 20.82
N ASP A 158 -10.22 1.83 20.52
CA ASP A 158 -9.30 2.41 21.52
C ASP A 158 -8.58 1.33 22.35
N SER A 159 -8.08 0.30 21.68
CA SER A 159 -7.37 -0.81 22.31
C SER A 159 -6.22 -0.34 23.18
N THR A 160 -6.10 -0.92 24.38
CA THR A 160 -5.02 -0.65 25.34
C THR A 160 -3.83 -1.59 25.16
N GLN A 161 -3.92 -2.59 24.27
CA GLN A 161 -2.83 -3.52 24.00
C GLN A 161 -1.58 -2.76 23.52
N SER A 162 -0.44 -3.09 24.09
CA SER A 162 0.83 -2.41 23.81
C SER A 162 1.81 -3.37 23.14
N TYR A 163 2.35 -2.94 22.01
CA TYR A 163 3.44 -3.62 21.31
C TYR A 163 4.64 -2.68 21.20
N TYR A 164 5.83 -3.25 21.22
CA TYR A 164 7.09 -2.52 21.16
C TYR A 164 7.92 -3.03 19.98
N LEU A 165 8.47 -2.10 19.23
CA LEU A 165 9.41 -2.36 18.13
C LEU A 165 10.65 -1.48 18.33
N CYS A 166 11.83 -2.06 18.37
CA CYS A 166 13.09 -1.36 18.65
C CYS A 166 13.01 -0.48 19.92
N ASN A 167 12.52 -1.05 21.01
CA ASN A 167 12.27 -0.36 22.30
C ASN A 167 11.30 0.83 22.22
N THR A 168 10.62 1.04 21.13
CA THR A 168 9.64 2.12 20.95
C THR A 168 8.24 1.53 20.96
N LYS A 169 7.35 2.13 21.77
CA LYS A 169 5.95 1.73 21.79
C LYS A 169 5.27 2.10 20.49
N MET A 170 4.66 1.12 19.82
CA MET A 170 3.87 1.35 18.60
C MET A 170 2.59 2.11 18.92
N GLN A 171 2.19 2.98 17.99
CA GLN A 171 0.97 3.79 18.15
C GLN A 171 -0.27 2.95 17.86
N ASN A 172 -1.22 2.90 18.81
CA ASN A 172 -2.54 2.34 18.56
C ASN A 172 -3.39 3.31 17.74
N VAL A 173 -4.00 2.82 16.67
CA VAL A 173 -4.85 3.61 15.78
C VAL A 173 -6.20 2.93 15.57
N ASN A 174 -7.27 3.73 15.37
CA ASN A 174 -8.61 3.21 15.07
C ASN A 174 -8.85 3.09 13.56
N THR A 175 -8.00 3.72 12.74
CA THR A 175 -8.03 3.65 11.27
C THR A 175 -6.62 3.73 10.74
N HIS A 176 -6.34 2.99 9.66
CA HIS A 176 -5.07 3.05 8.94
C HIS A 176 -5.28 2.93 7.44
N SER A 177 -4.51 3.67 6.65
CA SER A 177 -4.54 3.56 5.18
C SER A 177 -3.57 2.46 4.73
N TYR A 178 -4.10 1.32 4.33
CA TYR A 178 -3.30 0.21 3.82
C TYR A 178 -3.54 0.00 2.32
N LEU A 179 -2.48 0.05 1.52
CA LEU A 179 -2.54 -0.05 0.05
C LEU A 179 -3.61 0.88 -0.57
N GLY A 180 -3.71 2.09 -0.06
CA GLY A 180 -4.64 3.11 -0.58
C GLY A 180 -6.08 3.00 -0.11
N VAL A 181 -6.45 1.93 0.62
CA VAL A 181 -7.79 1.76 1.22
C VAL A 181 -7.72 2.02 2.73
N GLU A 182 -8.66 2.78 3.27
CA GLU A 182 -8.73 3.05 4.71
C GLU A 182 -9.39 1.88 5.43
N LEU A 183 -8.61 1.16 6.25
CA LEU A 183 -9.11 0.13 7.14
C LEU A 183 -9.50 0.76 8.48
N SER A 184 -10.65 0.39 9.03
CA SER A 184 -11.09 0.80 10.36
C SER A 184 -11.23 -0.41 11.27
N TYR A 185 -11.16 -0.21 12.60
CA TYR A 185 -11.34 -1.26 13.61
C TYR A 185 -12.68 -2.02 13.47
N ILE A 186 -13.69 -1.39 12.84
CA ILE A 186 -14.99 -2.00 12.57
C ILE A 186 -15.12 -2.56 11.16
N LEU A 187 -14.10 -2.45 10.31
CA LEU A 187 -14.11 -2.84 8.89
C LEU A 187 -15.25 -2.18 8.08
N LYS A 188 -15.64 -0.94 8.42
CA LYS A 188 -16.59 -0.15 7.65
C LYS A 188 -15.84 0.84 6.77
N PHE A 189 -16.35 1.07 5.56
CA PHE A 189 -15.70 1.90 4.55
C PHE A 189 -16.37 3.26 4.30
N ASP A 190 -17.24 3.73 5.23
CA ASP A 190 -17.96 5.00 5.04
C ASP A 190 -17.03 6.16 4.74
N LYS A 191 -15.97 6.34 5.54
CA LYS A 191 -14.97 7.41 5.34
C LYS A 191 -14.20 7.26 4.03
N TYR A 192 -13.88 6.01 3.66
CA TYR A 192 -13.20 5.74 2.40
C TYR A 192 -14.10 6.09 1.22
N ILE A 193 -15.37 5.69 1.23
CA ILE A 193 -16.36 6.02 0.19
C ILE A 193 -16.56 7.53 0.09
N ASP A 194 -16.61 8.26 1.21
CA ASP A 194 -16.68 9.72 1.22
C ASP A 194 -15.43 10.35 0.58
N LYS A 195 -14.25 9.81 0.84
CA LYS A 195 -12.99 10.25 0.26
C LYS A 195 -12.96 10.06 -1.26
N ILE A 196 -13.29 8.85 -1.75
CA ILE A 196 -13.25 8.55 -3.20
C ILE A 196 -14.33 9.31 -3.97
N THR A 197 -15.54 9.44 -3.42
CA THR A 197 -16.64 10.20 -4.04
C THR A 197 -16.33 11.68 -4.07
N SER A 198 -15.72 12.25 -3.04
CA SER A 198 -15.25 13.65 -3.00
C SER A 198 -14.16 13.90 -4.05
N LYS A 199 -13.19 12.97 -4.19
CA LYS A 199 -12.16 13.04 -5.23
C LYS A 199 -12.77 12.98 -6.62
N ALA A 200 -13.68 12.05 -6.86
CA ALA A 200 -14.39 11.90 -8.13
C ALA A 200 -15.19 13.18 -8.50
N ASN A 201 -15.88 13.80 -7.53
CA ASN A 201 -16.58 15.05 -7.72
C ASN A 201 -15.65 16.19 -8.18
N ARG A 202 -14.49 16.33 -7.58
CA ARG A 202 -13.48 17.33 -7.97
C ARG A 202 -12.98 17.10 -9.40
N LEU A 203 -12.70 15.82 -9.74
CA LEU A 203 -12.26 15.44 -11.09
C LEU A 203 -13.33 15.74 -12.13
N ILE A 204 -14.60 15.40 -11.90
CA ILE A 204 -15.70 15.71 -12.82
C ILE A 204 -15.83 17.24 -13.00
N GLY A 205 -15.73 18.01 -11.91
CA GLY A 205 -15.75 19.46 -11.97
C GLY A 205 -14.60 20.04 -12.82
N MET A 206 -13.39 19.51 -12.67
CA MET A 206 -12.23 19.88 -13.49
C MET A 206 -12.47 19.52 -14.96
N LEU A 207 -12.83 18.26 -15.25
CA LEU A 207 -13.07 17.77 -16.61
C LEU A 207 -14.20 18.54 -17.30
N SER A 208 -15.25 18.94 -16.58
CA SER A 208 -16.35 19.73 -17.13
C SER A 208 -15.91 21.12 -17.62
N ARG A 209 -14.88 21.70 -17.01
CA ARG A 209 -14.30 22.97 -17.45
C ARG A 209 -13.34 22.80 -18.61
N VAL A 210 -12.39 21.85 -18.47
CA VAL A 210 -11.33 21.63 -19.47
C VAL A 210 -11.89 21.05 -20.76
N LEU A 211 -12.80 20.08 -20.68
CA LEU A 211 -13.37 19.39 -21.83
C LEU A 211 -14.76 19.93 -22.22
N LYS A 212 -15.05 21.20 -21.94
CA LYS A 212 -16.36 21.82 -22.23
C LYS A 212 -16.80 21.61 -23.68
N HIS A 213 -15.89 21.81 -24.63
CA HIS A 213 -16.13 21.73 -26.06
C HIS A 213 -15.71 20.39 -26.72
N ALA A 214 -15.19 19.45 -25.93
CA ALA A 214 -14.80 18.14 -26.44
C ALA A 214 -16.03 17.31 -26.84
N ASP A 215 -15.81 16.35 -27.74
CA ASP A 215 -16.81 15.38 -28.17
C ASP A 215 -17.13 14.37 -27.07
N THR A 216 -18.22 13.62 -27.25
CA THR A 216 -18.68 12.60 -26.29
C THR A 216 -17.65 11.48 -26.09
N LYS A 217 -16.94 11.08 -27.15
CA LYS A 217 -15.92 10.01 -27.10
C LYS A 217 -14.76 10.41 -26.21
N THR A 218 -14.23 11.62 -26.38
CA THR A 218 -13.15 12.17 -25.56
C THR A 218 -13.58 12.29 -24.09
N LYS A 219 -14.80 12.81 -23.82
CA LYS A 219 -15.34 12.89 -22.45
C LYS A 219 -15.50 11.51 -21.81
N LEU A 220 -15.97 10.51 -22.57
CA LEU A 220 -16.11 9.15 -22.09
C LEU A 220 -14.75 8.50 -21.73
N ILE A 221 -13.73 8.71 -22.56
CA ILE A 221 -12.37 8.24 -22.28
C ILE A 221 -11.85 8.90 -21.00
N ALA A 222 -11.95 10.22 -20.87
CA ALA A 222 -11.52 10.93 -19.68
C ALA A 222 -12.26 10.47 -18.41
N TYR A 223 -13.54 10.19 -18.48
CA TYR A 223 -14.30 9.61 -17.38
C TYR A 223 -13.77 8.23 -16.99
N LYS A 224 -13.62 7.31 -17.96
CA LYS A 224 -13.17 5.94 -17.68
C LYS A 224 -11.77 5.92 -17.07
N THR A 225 -10.86 6.73 -17.57
CA THR A 225 -9.46 6.74 -17.13
C THR A 225 -9.23 7.47 -15.82
N LEU A 226 -9.89 8.61 -15.59
CA LEU A 226 -9.59 9.49 -14.46
C LEU A 226 -10.61 9.40 -13.32
N VAL A 227 -11.87 9.13 -13.61
CA VAL A 227 -12.93 9.11 -12.59
C VAL A 227 -13.28 7.68 -12.19
N ARG A 228 -13.68 6.86 -13.16
CA ARG A 228 -14.15 5.50 -12.92
C ARG A 228 -13.05 4.62 -12.31
N SER A 229 -11.82 4.70 -12.81
CA SER A 229 -10.66 3.97 -12.27
C SER A 229 -10.41 4.25 -10.77
N ASN A 230 -10.65 5.48 -10.31
CA ASN A 230 -10.56 5.83 -8.89
C ASN A 230 -11.71 5.26 -8.05
N LEU A 231 -12.92 5.14 -8.64
CA LEU A 231 -14.08 4.56 -7.96
C LEU A 231 -14.05 3.04 -7.90
N GLU A 232 -13.41 2.38 -8.87
CA GLU A 232 -13.36 0.92 -8.96
C GLU A 232 -12.09 0.32 -8.32
N TYR A 233 -11.16 1.16 -7.85
CA TYR A 233 -9.93 0.67 -7.22
C TYR A 233 -10.26 -0.21 -6.00
N VAL A 234 -9.86 -1.50 -6.07
CA VAL A 234 -10.05 -2.51 -5.01
C VAL A 234 -11.52 -2.61 -4.54
N CYS A 235 -12.49 -2.42 -5.45
CA CYS A 235 -13.92 -2.45 -5.11
C CYS A 235 -14.36 -3.78 -4.45
N GLN A 236 -13.67 -4.88 -4.72
CA GLN A 236 -13.92 -6.19 -4.10
C GLN A 236 -13.77 -6.18 -2.56
N VAL A 237 -13.06 -5.19 -2.00
CA VAL A 237 -12.84 -5.07 -0.55
C VAL A 237 -13.89 -4.17 0.10
N TRP A 238 -14.26 -3.07 -0.56
CA TRP A 238 -15.08 -2.02 0.04
C TRP A 238 -16.50 -1.91 -0.56
N ASP A 239 -16.92 -2.86 -1.37
CA ASP A 239 -18.24 -2.85 -2.01
C ASP A 239 -19.35 -2.53 -0.98
N PRO A 240 -20.12 -1.44 -1.16
CA PRO A 240 -21.00 -0.95 -0.12
C PRO A 240 -22.33 -1.71 -0.11
N TYR A 241 -22.70 -2.28 1.02
CA TYR A 241 -24.03 -2.83 1.27
C TYR A 241 -25.02 -1.79 1.85
N LEU A 242 -24.51 -0.67 2.39
CA LEU A 242 -25.36 0.38 2.96
C LEU A 242 -25.96 1.26 1.86
N LYS A 243 -27.30 1.40 1.85
CA LYS A 243 -28.05 2.21 0.87
C LYS A 243 -27.52 3.64 0.71
N ASN A 244 -27.07 4.28 1.81
CA ASN A 244 -26.50 5.63 1.76
C ASN A 244 -25.21 5.70 0.94
N ASN A 245 -24.32 4.73 1.09
CA ASN A 245 -23.05 4.66 0.37
C ASN A 245 -23.29 4.32 -1.11
N ILE A 246 -24.21 3.40 -1.41
CA ILE A 246 -24.66 3.11 -2.78
C ILE A 246 -25.16 4.39 -3.44
N LYS A 247 -26.07 5.14 -2.80
CA LYS A 247 -26.59 6.42 -3.32
C LYS A 247 -25.50 7.46 -3.58
N LYS A 248 -24.44 7.52 -2.75
CA LYS A 248 -23.30 8.43 -2.98
C LYS A 248 -22.59 8.09 -4.29
N LEU A 249 -22.33 6.81 -4.56
CA LEU A 249 -21.66 6.36 -5.78
C LEU A 249 -22.57 6.57 -7.02
N GLU A 250 -23.85 6.22 -6.95
CA GLU A 250 -24.82 6.47 -8.02
C GLU A 250 -24.93 7.96 -8.37
N LYS A 251 -24.89 8.85 -7.35
CA LYS A 251 -24.89 10.29 -7.58
C LYS A 251 -23.68 10.75 -8.41
N ILE A 252 -22.52 10.16 -8.16
CA ILE A 252 -21.30 10.45 -8.95
C ILE A 252 -21.46 9.94 -10.37
N GLN A 253 -21.98 8.73 -10.55
CA GLN A 253 -22.22 8.14 -11.87
C GLN A 253 -23.21 9.00 -12.69
N ASN A 254 -24.34 9.37 -12.11
CA ASN A 254 -25.32 10.25 -12.76
C ASN A 254 -24.73 11.61 -13.16
N LYS A 255 -23.90 12.20 -12.29
CA LYS A 255 -23.18 13.45 -12.60
C LYS A 255 -22.19 13.26 -13.76
N SER A 256 -21.53 12.10 -13.82
CA SER A 256 -20.62 11.77 -14.91
C SER A 256 -21.36 11.57 -16.24
N LEU A 257 -22.52 10.93 -16.24
CA LEU A 257 -23.37 10.80 -17.41
C LEU A 257 -23.81 12.16 -17.94
N ASN A 258 -24.23 13.06 -17.05
CA ASN A 258 -24.56 14.44 -17.42
C ASN A 258 -23.36 15.18 -18.02
N PHE A 259 -22.13 14.99 -17.50
CA PHE A 259 -20.91 15.55 -18.07
C PHE A 259 -20.64 15.02 -19.49
N ILE A 260 -20.82 13.73 -19.72
CA ILE A 260 -20.52 13.06 -20.99
C ILE A 260 -21.56 13.44 -22.06
N TYR A 261 -22.87 13.45 -21.73
CA TYR A 261 -23.98 13.53 -22.66
C TYR A 261 -24.73 14.87 -22.64
N ARG A 262 -24.25 15.90 -21.95
CA ARG A 262 -24.94 17.18 -21.69
C ARG A 262 -25.53 17.89 -22.90
N ASN A 263 -25.28 17.43 -24.13
CA ASN A 263 -25.80 18.01 -25.37
C ASN A 263 -26.80 17.10 -26.12
N LYS A 264 -27.25 15.99 -25.52
CA LYS A 264 -28.26 15.13 -26.14
C LYS A 264 -29.50 15.09 -25.24
N SER A 265 -30.59 15.75 -25.72
CA SER A 265 -31.91 15.67 -25.17
C SER A 265 -32.33 14.20 -24.97
N HIS A 266 -32.82 13.89 -23.76
CA HIS A 266 -33.65 12.73 -23.40
C HIS A 266 -33.37 11.39 -24.11
N THR A 267 -32.30 10.72 -23.72
CA THR A 267 -32.21 9.26 -23.93
C THR A 267 -32.22 8.58 -22.57
N SER A 268 -33.15 7.65 -22.39
CA SER A 268 -33.30 6.81 -21.21
C SER A 268 -31.97 6.13 -20.85
N TYR A 269 -31.49 6.34 -19.62
CA TYR A 269 -30.19 5.87 -19.11
C TYR A 269 -30.13 4.35 -18.79
N SER A 270 -31.14 3.59 -19.21
CA SER A 270 -31.27 2.15 -18.89
C SER A 270 -30.48 1.21 -19.80
N LYS A 271 -29.58 1.71 -20.66
CA LYS A 271 -28.79 0.89 -21.62
C LYS A 271 -27.29 1.21 -21.60
N LEU A 272 -26.67 1.22 -20.40
CA LEU A 272 -25.20 1.22 -20.29
C LEU A 272 -24.73 0.29 -19.20
#